data_ffa615c43853a0c863bb55fe7740d51a
#
_entry.id   ffa615c43853a0c863bb55fe7740d51a
#
_cell.length_a   1.000
_cell.length_b   1.000
_cell.length_c   1.000
_cell.angle_alpha   90.00
_cell.angle_beta   90.00
_cell.angle_gamma   90.00
#
_symmetry.space_group_name_H-M   'P 1'
#
loop_
_entity.id
_entity.type
_entity.pdbx_description
1 polymer ?
#
loop_
_entity_poly.entity_id
_entity_poly.type
_entity_poly.pdbx_seq_one_letter_code
_entity_poly.pdbx_strand_id
1 'polypeptide(L)'
;MVPRPDARRKERAGERKVVKTPTWHVYVVGTRDGALYTGVTTDVARRIAEHSAGGRGARYLRGREPLEIVYRRRLGERGLALRVEWRLKRRPRADKLEIVASRLSRRALLRRLEVTEQR
;
A
#
# COMPACT_ATOMS: atom_id res chain seq x y z
N MET A 1 -17.36 26.78 -18.86
CA MET A 1 -17.72 26.40 -18.91
C MET A 1 -17.83 25.79 -18.61
N VAL A 2 -17.23 25.64 -18.31
CA VAL A 2 -17.28 25.02 -18.21
C VAL A 2 -17.10 24.50 -17.86
N PRO A 3 -16.74 24.50 -17.69
CA PRO A 3 -16.74 23.94 -17.59
C PRO A 3 -16.76 23.41 -17.29
N ARG A 4 -16.26 23.69 -17.04
CA ARG A 4 -16.43 23.33 -17.04
C ARG A 4 -16.27 22.74 -16.86
N PRO A 5 -15.71 22.66 -16.75
CA PRO A 5 -15.67 22.28 -16.76
C PRO A 5 -15.55 21.91 -16.64
N ASP A 6 -15.23 22.36 -16.39
CA ASP A 6 -15.28 22.20 -16.69
C ASP A 6 -14.94 21.96 -16.70
N ALA A 7 -14.06 21.75 -16.40
CA ALA A 7 -13.89 21.81 -16.72
C ALA A 7 -13.68 21.58 -16.46
N ARG A 8 -13.40 21.50 -16.15
CA ARG A 8 -13.43 21.42 -16.18
C ARG A 8 -13.18 20.97 -16.02
N ARG A 9 -12.64 21.19 -15.74
CA ARG A 9 -12.64 21.06 -15.77
C ARG A 9 -12.33 20.68 -15.75
N LYS A 10 -11.75 20.99 -15.55
CA LYS A 10 -11.58 20.96 -15.72
C LYS A 10 -11.23 20.88 -15.54
N GLU A 11 -10.71 21.07 -15.36
CA GLU A 11 -10.45 21.26 -15.42
C GLU A 11 -10.30 21.11 -15.03
N ARG A 12 -9.90 21.41 -15.01
CA ARG A 12 -9.86 21.49 -14.87
C ARG A 12 -9.56 21.27 -14.61
N ALA A 13 -9.18 21.30 -14.51
CA ALA A 13 -8.81 21.19 -14.42
C ALA A 13 -8.47 21.16 -14.19
N GLY A 14 -8.22 21.39 -14.26
CA GLY A 14 -7.76 21.44 -14.29
C GLY A 14 -7.43 21.46 -14.06
N GLU A 15 -7.43 21.77 -14.17
CA GLU A 15 -7.09 21.77 -14.01
C GLU A 15 -6.61 21.45 -13.93
N ARG A 16 -6.40 22.05 -14.02
CA ARG A 16 -6.00 21.67 -13.84
C ARG A 16 -5.53 21.08 -13.86
N LYS A 17 -5.15 21.60 -14.63
CA LYS A 17 -4.72 20.58 -14.10
C LYS A 17 -3.54 20.33 -13.36
N VAL A 18 -3.57 20.30 -12.33
CA VAL A 18 -2.55 20.06 -11.34
C VAL A 18 -2.19 18.59 -11.34
N VAL A 19 -0.90 18.30 -11.45
CA VAL A 19 -0.43 16.93 -11.36
C VAL A 19 -0.20 16.62 -9.89
N LYS A 20 -0.92 15.66 -9.37
CA LYS A 20 -0.79 15.26 -7.98
C LYS A 20 0.21 14.11 -7.88
N THR A 21 1.04 14.18 -6.85
CA THR A 21 1.95 13.08 -6.54
C THR A 21 1.12 11.87 -6.10
N PRO A 22 1.38 10.69 -6.64
CA PRO A 22 0.65 9.51 -6.21
C PRO A 22 0.83 9.25 -4.73
N THR A 23 -0.19 8.71 -4.09
CA THR A 23 -0.15 8.35 -2.69
C THR A 23 0.16 6.88 -2.55
N TRP A 24 1.22 6.57 -1.84
CA TRP A 24 1.66 5.20 -1.65
C TRP A 24 1.09 4.59 -0.38
N HIS A 25 0.82 3.30 -0.45
CA HIS A 25 0.28 2.53 0.66
C HIS A 25 1.17 1.32 0.91
N VAL A 26 1.28 0.93 2.17
CA VAL A 26 1.83 -0.39 2.49
C VAL A 26 0.64 -1.33 2.71
N TYR A 27 0.78 -2.57 2.32
CA TYR A 27 -0.25 -3.58 2.54
C TYR A 27 0.37 -4.90 2.92
N VAL A 28 -0.38 -5.71 3.65
CA VAL A 28 0.02 -7.06 3.99
C VAL A 28 -1.10 -7.99 3.57
N VAL A 29 -0.74 -9.00 2.79
CA VAL A 29 -1.68 -10.01 2.31
C VAL A 29 -1.48 -11.28 3.13
N GLY A 30 -2.59 -11.82 3.63
CA GLY A 30 -2.56 -13.13 4.26
C GLY A 30 -2.97 -14.18 3.24
N THR A 31 -2.32 -15.33 3.28
CA THR A 31 -2.61 -16.40 2.35
C THR A 31 -3.35 -17.52 3.06
N ARG A 32 -3.87 -18.47 2.25
CA ARG A 32 -4.61 -19.60 2.79
C ARG A 32 -3.81 -20.37 3.82
N ASP A 33 -2.52 -20.53 3.59
CA ASP A 33 -1.66 -21.30 4.48
C ASP A 33 -1.05 -20.45 5.60
N GLY A 34 -1.54 -19.23 5.78
CA GLY A 34 -1.10 -18.40 6.89
C GLY A 34 0.14 -17.57 6.65
N ALA A 35 0.67 -17.57 5.44
CA ALA A 35 1.83 -16.75 5.14
C ALA A 35 1.43 -15.29 5.02
N LEU A 36 2.38 -14.39 5.24
CA LEU A 36 2.16 -12.96 5.12
C LEU A 36 3.08 -12.40 4.04
N TYR A 37 2.50 -11.62 3.14
CA TYR A 37 3.25 -10.99 2.06
C TYR A 37 3.09 -9.48 2.17
N THR A 38 4.19 -8.75 2.21
CA THR A 38 4.19 -7.29 2.34
C THR A 38 4.57 -6.63 1.04
N GLY A 39 3.85 -5.57 0.68
CA GLY A 39 4.18 -4.81 -0.50
C GLY A 39 3.77 -3.35 -0.35
N VAL A 40 4.13 -2.56 -1.35
CA VAL A 40 3.71 -1.16 -1.42
C VAL A 40 3.19 -0.89 -2.81
N THR A 41 2.22 0.02 -2.90
CA THR A 41 1.61 0.36 -4.18
C THR A 41 0.85 1.66 -4.05
N THR A 42 0.56 2.28 -5.19
CA THR A 42 -0.33 3.44 -5.21
C THR A 42 -1.78 3.04 -5.36
N ASP A 43 -2.06 1.75 -5.61
CA ASP A 43 -3.43 1.27 -5.83
C ASP A 43 -3.52 -0.16 -5.33
N VAL A 44 -3.96 -0.30 -4.09
CA VAL A 44 -3.98 -1.61 -3.43
C VAL A 44 -4.92 -2.59 -4.15
N ALA A 45 -6.11 -2.12 -4.52
CA ALA A 45 -7.08 -3.00 -5.17
C ALA A 45 -6.53 -3.56 -6.49
N ARG A 46 -5.94 -2.68 -7.30
CA ARG A 46 -5.37 -3.11 -8.57
C ARG A 46 -4.23 -4.10 -8.36
N ARG A 47 -3.38 -3.82 -7.37
CA ARG A 47 -2.22 -4.67 -7.11
C ARG A 47 -2.66 -6.08 -6.68
N ILE A 48 -3.70 -6.16 -5.86
CA ILE A 48 -4.21 -7.46 -5.43
C ILE A 48 -4.81 -8.21 -6.64
N ALA A 49 -5.52 -7.50 -7.50
CA ALA A 49 -6.06 -8.11 -8.70
C ALA A 49 -4.94 -8.65 -9.60
N GLU A 50 -3.83 -7.92 -9.70
CA GLU A 50 -2.67 -8.36 -10.46
C GLU A 50 -2.07 -9.64 -9.89
N HIS A 51 -1.97 -9.71 -8.57
CA HIS A 51 -1.46 -10.92 -7.92
C HIS A 51 -2.35 -12.12 -8.25
N SER A 52 -3.65 -11.93 -8.17
CA SER A 52 -4.59 -13.02 -8.42
C SER A 52 -4.59 -13.43 -9.90
N ALA A 53 -4.30 -12.50 -10.79
CA ALA A 53 -4.33 -12.77 -12.23
C ALA A 53 -3.00 -13.27 -12.78
N GLY A 54 -1.99 -13.47 -11.91
CA GLY A 54 -0.70 -13.97 -12.36
C GLY A 54 0.32 -12.90 -12.69
N GLY A 55 0.08 -11.66 -12.24
CA GLY A 55 1.01 -10.57 -12.46
C GLY A 55 2.20 -10.62 -11.52
N ARG A 56 2.86 -9.46 -11.37
CA ARG A 56 4.03 -9.36 -10.53
C ARG A 56 3.70 -9.79 -9.11
N GLY A 57 4.59 -10.56 -8.51
CA GLY A 57 4.41 -11.09 -7.17
C GLY A 57 3.60 -12.37 -7.15
N ALA A 58 2.96 -12.73 -8.29
CA ALA A 58 2.10 -13.90 -8.33
C ALA A 58 2.84 -15.19 -8.08
N ARG A 59 4.12 -15.24 -8.45
CA ARG A 59 4.92 -16.45 -8.24
C ARG A 59 4.91 -16.86 -6.76
N TYR A 60 5.16 -15.90 -5.87
CA TYR A 60 5.16 -16.19 -4.44
C TYR A 60 3.79 -16.61 -3.95
N LEU A 61 2.75 -16.00 -4.51
CA LEU A 61 1.38 -16.21 -4.03
C LEU A 61 0.64 -17.31 -4.78
N ARG A 62 1.27 -17.89 -5.81
CA ARG A 62 0.63 -18.92 -6.60
C ARG A 62 0.26 -20.11 -5.75
N GLY A 63 -0.98 -20.57 -5.88
CA GLY A 63 -1.46 -21.71 -5.14
C GLY A 63 -1.76 -21.43 -3.70
N ARG A 64 -1.67 -20.18 -3.28
CA ARG A 64 -1.91 -19.79 -1.89
C ARG A 64 -3.22 -19.03 -1.71
N GLU A 65 -4.08 -19.05 -2.72
CA GLU A 65 -5.39 -18.41 -2.59
C GLU A 65 -6.26 -19.16 -1.60
N PRO A 66 -7.24 -18.50 -1.00
CA PRO A 66 -7.58 -17.10 -1.24
C PRO A 66 -6.57 -16.14 -0.61
N LEU A 67 -6.44 -14.97 -1.22
CA LEU A 67 -5.58 -13.91 -0.74
C LEU A 67 -6.46 -12.88 -0.04
N GLU A 68 -6.04 -12.44 1.13
CA GLU A 68 -6.81 -11.50 1.90
C GLU A 68 -5.92 -10.37 2.37
N ILE A 69 -6.37 -9.11 2.18
CA ILE A 69 -5.65 -7.98 2.74
C ILE A 69 -5.95 -7.95 4.23
N VAL A 70 -4.92 -8.19 5.04
CA VAL A 70 -5.09 -8.21 6.48
C VAL A 70 -4.63 -6.91 7.14
N TYR A 71 -3.95 -6.06 6.37
CA TYR A 71 -3.49 -4.78 6.90
C TYR A 71 -3.15 -3.86 5.73
N ARG A 72 -3.47 -2.59 5.85
CA ARG A 72 -3.03 -1.59 4.86
C ARG A 72 -3.03 -0.22 5.52
N ARG A 73 -2.08 0.61 5.11
CA ARG A 73 -1.98 1.98 5.61
C ARG A 73 -1.49 2.89 4.53
N ARG A 74 -2.11 4.06 4.49
CA ARG A 74 -1.70 5.12 3.59
C ARG A 74 -0.44 5.76 4.16
N LEU A 75 0.60 5.89 3.35
CA LEU A 75 1.87 6.44 3.80
C LEU A 75 2.20 7.78 3.17
N GLY A 76 1.93 7.94 1.88
CA GLY A 76 2.19 9.18 1.17
C GLY A 76 3.30 9.01 0.16
N GLU A 77 4.50 9.48 0.48
CA GLU A 77 5.61 9.50 -0.47
C GLU A 77 6.18 8.12 -0.73
N ARG A 78 6.66 7.93 -1.95
CA ARG A 78 7.25 6.66 -2.34
C ARG A 78 8.45 6.27 -1.49
N GLY A 79 9.33 7.24 -1.20
CA GLY A 79 10.51 6.93 -0.40
C GLY A 79 10.16 6.41 0.98
N LEU A 80 9.18 7.03 1.63
CA LEU A 80 8.72 6.58 2.92
C LEU A 80 8.15 5.17 2.82
N ALA A 81 7.35 4.93 1.79
CA ALA A 81 6.73 3.62 1.61
C ALA A 81 7.78 2.52 1.45
N LEU A 82 8.82 2.80 0.67
CA LEU A 82 9.89 1.82 0.45
C LEU A 82 10.65 1.53 1.74
N ARG A 83 10.87 2.55 2.57
CA ARG A 83 11.56 2.34 3.85
C ARG A 83 10.70 1.51 4.79
N VAL A 84 9.39 1.78 4.80
CA VAL A 84 8.46 1.00 5.64
C VAL A 84 8.43 -0.45 5.17
N GLU A 85 8.33 -0.66 3.87
CA GLU A 85 8.31 -2.01 3.32
C GLU A 85 9.57 -2.78 3.72
N TRP A 86 10.72 -2.14 3.55
CA TRP A 86 12.01 -2.77 3.86
C TRP A 86 12.07 -3.19 5.32
N ARG A 87 11.66 -2.29 6.24
CA ARG A 87 11.68 -2.58 7.66
C ARG A 87 10.67 -3.64 8.05
N LEU A 88 9.47 -3.54 7.50
CA LEU A 88 8.41 -4.47 7.84
C LEU A 88 8.73 -5.88 7.39
N LYS A 89 9.28 -6.02 6.20
CA LYS A 89 9.65 -7.35 5.69
C LYS A 89 10.66 -8.06 6.58
N ARG A 90 11.48 -7.31 7.28
CA ARG A 90 12.54 -7.88 8.11
C ARG A 90 12.11 -8.16 9.53
N ARG A 91 10.90 -7.79 9.90
CA ARG A 91 10.42 -8.10 11.24
C ARG A 91 10.11 -9.57 11.38
N PRO A 92 10.31 -10.13 12.58
CA PRO A 92 9.90 -11.51 12.84
C PRO A 92 8.40 -11.66 12.62
N ARG A 93 7.99 -12.88 12.29
CA ARG A 93 6.57 -13.14 12.04
C ARG A 93 5.68 -12.71 13.21
N ALA A 94 6.11 -12.98 14.44
CA ALA A 94 5.30 -12.61 15.60
C ALA A 94 5.04 -11.11 15.64
N ASP A 95 6.04 -10.31 15.29
CA ASP A 95 5.90 -8.85 15.27
C ASP A 95 4.95 -8.41 14.18
N LYS A 96 5.03 -9.04 12.99
CA LYS A 96 4.12 -8.73 11.91
C LYS A 96 2.68 -9.06 12.28
N LEU A 97 2.48 -10.19 12.93
CA LEU A 97 1.14 -10.59 13.36
C LEU A 97 0.57 -9.61 14.37
N GLU A 98 1.42 -9.13 15.27
CA GLU A 98 0.96 -8.16 16.26
C GLU A 98 0.57 -6.84 15.61
N ILE A 99 1.36 -6.38 14.64
CA ILE A 99 1.06 -5.15 13.91
C ILE A 99 -0.29 -5.28 13.22
N VAL A 100 -0.54 -6.42 12.59
CA VAL A 100 -1.80 -6.67 11.89
C VAL A 100 -2.96 -6.72 12.88
N ALA A 101 -2.81 -7.50 13.95
CA ALA A 101 -3.88 -7.70 14.93
C ALA A 101 -4.23 -6.41 15.65
N SER A 102 -3.23 -5.59 15.96
CA SER A 102 -3.44 -4.33 16.66
C SER A 102 -3.90 -3.21 15.72
N ARG A 103 -3.88 -3.46 14.42
CA ARG A 103 -4.27 -2.46 13.42
C ARG A 103 -3.56 -1.14 13.65
N LEU A 104 -2.25 -1.19 13.79
CA LEU A 104 -1.48 0.00 14.12
C LEU A 104 -1.78 1.13 13.14
N SER A 105 -1.96 2.33 13.69
CA SER A 105 -2.12 3.52 12.86
C SER A 105 -0.83 3.80 12.11
N ARG A 106 -0.90 4.72 11.13
CA ARG A 106 0.28 5.14 10.40
C ARG A 106 1.39 5.59 11.37
N ARG A 107 1.03 6.44 12.32
CA ARG A 107 1.99 6.96 13.28
C ARG A 107 2.61 5.84 14.13
N ALA A 108 1.77 4.94 14.61
CA ALA A 108 2.25 3.84 15.47
C ALA A 108 3.11 2.89 14.66
N LEU A 109 2.76 2.65 13.39
CA LEU A 109 3.55 1.79 12.53
C LEU A 109 4.95 2.37 12.31
N LEU A 110 5.01 3.67 11.98
CA LEU A 110 6.30 4.31 11.77
C LEU A 110 7.17 4.25 13.02
N ARG A 111 6.55 4.47 14.16
CA ARG A 111 7.27 4.39 15.43
C ARG A 111 7.78 2.98 15.67
N ARG A 112 6.93 2.00 15.47
CA ARG A 112 7.30 0.59 15.69
C ARG A 112 8.47 0.18 14.82
N LEU A 113 8.47 0.63 13.57
CA LEU A 113 9.51 0.28 12.62
C LEU A 113 10.72 1.21 12.69
N GLU A 114 10.64 2.24 13.53
CA GLU A 114 11.71 3.23 13.68
C GLU A 114 12.01 3.92 12.36
N VAL A 115 10.95 4.28 11.63
CA VAL A 115 11.07 5.01 10.38
C VAL A 115 10.66 6.45 10.63
N THR A 116 11.56 7.38 10.30
CA THR A 116 11.31 8.79 10.46
C THR A 116 10.89 9.39 9.12
N GLU A 117 9.87 10.23 9.16
CA GLU A 117 9.50 10.97 7.96
C GLU A 117 10.54 12.03 7.71
N GLN A 118 10.93 12.17 6.44
CA GLN A 118 11.90 13.19 6.04
C GLN A 118 11.20 14.22 5.16
N ARG A 119 11.73 15.43 5.24
CA ARG A 119 11.22 16.53 4.46
C ARG A 119 11.93 16.63 3.14
#